data_c4e3d587deea6445b57b182ad8ae8409
#
_entry.id   c4e3d587deea6445b57b182ad8ae8409
#
_cell.length_a   1.000
_cell.length_b   1.000
_cell.length_c   1.000
_cell.angle_alpha   90.00
_cell.angle_beta   90.00
_cell.angle_gamma   90.00
#
_symmetry.space_group_name_H-M   'P 1'
#
loop_
_entity.id
_entity.type
_entity.pdbx_description
1 polymer ?
#
loop_
_entity_poly.entity_id
_entity_poly.type
_entity_poly.pdbx_seq_one_letter_code
_entity_poly.pdbx_strand_id
1 'polypeptide(L)'
;MLKFIQNNREITALLAVVLLFVLPGFLDRQYLSVQTLTMVYSSAQILILLAMGATLVMLTRNIDVSVGSITGMCAVLLGMLLNAGYSLPVACVATLLLGLLAGFFNGVLVAWLKIPAIVATLGSLGLYRGIMLLWTGGKWIEGLPAELKQLSAPLLLGVSAIGWLTIILVAFMAWLLAKTAFGRSFNATGDNLQGARQLGVRTEAIRIVAFSLNGCMAALAGIVFAS
;
A
#
# COMPACT_ATOMS: atom_id res chain seq x y z
N MET A 1 31.93 -0.01 16.87
CA MET A 1 30.78 0.78 16.42
C MET A 1 30.41 0.49 14.97
N LEU A 2 31.29 0.67 13.99
CA LEU A 2 31.03 0.37 12.56
C LEU A 2 30.53 -1.07 12.29
N LYS A 3 31.13 -2.09 12.90
CA LYS A 3 30.66 -3.49 12.75
C LYS A 3 29.27 -3.74 13.32
N PHE A 4 28.89 -3.04 14.41
CA PHE A 4 27.55 -3.12 14.98
C PHE A 4 26.51 -2.52 14.02
N ILE A 5 26.83 -1.35 13.44
CA ILE A 5 26.01 -0.65 12.43
C ILE A 5 25.81 -1.53 11.18
N GLN A 6 26.89 -2.16 10.70
CA GLN A 6 26.86 -3.02 9.51
C GLN A 6 26.04 -4.31 9.72
N ASN A 7 26.10 -4.89 10.94
CA ASN A 7 25.39 -6.13 11.24
C ASN A 7 23.93 -5.93 11.67
N ASN A 8 23.53 -4.70 12.06
CA ASN A 8 22.18 -4.39 12.56
C ASN A 8 21.58 -3.21 11.81
N ARG A 9 21.40 -3.36 10.50
CA ARG A 9 20.90 -2.30 9.62
C ARG A 9 19.54 -1.75 10.06
N GLU A 10 18.66 -2.62 10.59
CA GLU A 10 17.34 -2.25 11.09
C GLU A 10 17.43 -1.35 12.32
N ILE A 11 18.30 -1.70 13.28
CA ILE A 11 18.53 -0.91 14.48
C ILE A 11 19.14 0.45 14.12
N THR A 12 20.06 0.46 13.17
CA THR A 12 20.69 1.69 12.68
C THR A 12 19.68 2.62 12.01
N ALA A 13 18.79 2.07 11.18
CA ALA A 13 17.71 2.83 10.55
C ALA A 13 16.74 3.39 11.60
N LEU A 14 16.36 2.58 12.60
CA LEU A 14 15.51 3.03 13.70
C LEU A 14 16.17 4.17 14.50
N LEU A 15 17.45 4.02 14.85
CA LEU A 15 18.20 5.07 15.54
C LEU A 15 18.29 6.35 14.72
N ALA A 16 18.51 6.24 13.41
CA ALA A 16 18.54 7.41 12.53
C ALA A 16 17.19 8.13 12.51
N VAL A 17 16.08 7.39 12.40
CA VAL A 17 14.72 7.95 12.47
C VAL A 17 14.47 8.63 13.80
N VAL A 18 14.81 7.99 14.93
CA VAL A 18 14.66 8.56 16.27
C VAL A 18 15.48 9.84 16.41
N LEU A 19 16.75 9.86 15.96
CA LEU A 19 17.60 11.03 15.99
C LEU A 19 17.04 12.17 15.14
N LEU A 20 16.59 11.88 13.91
CA LEU A 20 15.98 12.87 13.03
C LEU A 20 14.70 13.47 13.61
N PHE A 21 14.01 12.74 14.49
CA PHE A 21 12.81 13.22 15.16
C PHE A 21 13.12 14.00 16.44
N VAL A 22 14.11 13.54 17.21
CA VAL A 22 14.47 14.12 18.52
C VAL A 22 15.32 15.40 18.36
N LEU A 23 16.24 15.44 17.39
CA LEU A 23 17.12 16.59 17.20
C LEU A 23 16.36 17.92 16.97
N PRO A 24 15.35 18.00 16.09
CA PRO A 24 14.54 19.21 15.97
C PRO A 24 13.76 19.54 17.24
N GLY A 25 13.39 18.51 18.03
CA GLY A 25 12.69 18.70 19.30
C GLY A 25 13.50 19.43 20.38
N PHE A 26 14.84 19.45 20.26
CA PHE A 26 15.68 20.31 21.12
C PHE A 26 15.60 21.77 20.73
N LEU A 27 15.32 22.08 19.46
CA LEU A 27 15.17 23.46 18.96
C LEU A 27 13.76 23.98 19.22
N ASP A 28 12.75 23.12 19.03
CA ASP A 28 11.34 23.43 19.28
C ASP A 28 10.63 22.25 19.94
N ARG A 29 10.22 22.44 21.21
CA ARG A 29 9.50 21.40 21.97
C ARG A 29 8.16 20.99 21.36
N GLN A 30 7.56 21.85 20.53
CA GLN A 30 6.31 21.56 19.85
C GLN A 30 6.49 20.39 18.85
N TYR A 31 7.71 20.19 18.37
CA TYR A 31 8.04 19.09 17.45
C TYR A 31 7.83 17.70 18.09
N LEU A 32 8.01 17.57 19.40
CA LEU A 32 7.79 16.32 20.14
C LEU A 32 6.37 16.21 20.71
N SER A 33 5.46 17.10 20.33
CA SER A 33 4.07 17.03 20.77
C SER A 33 3.36 15.82 20.17
N VAL A 34 2.36 15.28 20.88
CA VAL A 34 1.48 14.22 20.37
C VAL A 34 0.82 14.63 19.06
N GLN A 35 0.51 15.92 18.92
CA GLN A 35 -0.10 16.46 17.71
C GLN A 35 0.83 16.35 16.49
N THR A 36 2.12 16.66 16.64
CA THR A 36 3.10 16.50 15.56
C THR A 36 3.30 15.03 15.22
N LEU A 37 3.38 14.13 16.24
CA LEU A 37 3.50 12.70 16.03
C LEU A 37 2.31 12.13 15.23
N THR A 38 1.10 12.53 15.56
CA THR A 38 -0.10 12.11 14.84
C THR A 38 -0.15 12.65 13.42
N MET A 39 0.29 13.89 13.18
CA MET A 39 0.40 14.47 11.83
C MET A 39 1.41 13.70 10.96
N VAL A 40 2.60 13.39 11.51
CA VAL A 40 3.62 12.60 10.81
C VAL A 40 3.09 11.21 10.48
N TYR A 41 2.43 10.57 11.45
CA TYR A 41 1.81 9.26 11.23
C TYR A 41 0.73 9.32 10.14
N SER A 42 -0.15 10.31 10.17
CA SER A 42 -1.20 10.51 9.16
C SER A 42 -0.61 10.67 7.75
N SER A 43 0.47 11.44 7.62
CA SER A 43 1.19 11.61 6.35
C SER A 43 1.88 10.32 5.90
N ALA A 44 2.35 9.50 6.84
CA ALA A 44 3.04 8.24 6.55
C ALA A 44 2.09 7.10 6.18
N GLN A 45 0.79 7.17 6.49
CA GLN A 45 -0.18 6.08 6.27
C GLN A 45 -0.19 5.59 4.83
N ILE A 46 -0.17 6.51 3.86
CA ILE A 46 -0.15 6.17 2.42
C ILE A 46 1.08 5.31 2.12
N LEU A 47 2.25 5.75 2.57
CA LEU A 47 3.50 5.01 2.36
C LEU A 47 3.52 3.65 3.05
N ILE A 48 2.95 3.55 4.26
CA ILE A 48 2.84 2.30 5.01
C ILE A 48 1.99 1.30 4.23
N LEU A 49 0.82 1.71 3.75
CA LEU A 49 -0.07 0.84 2.96
C LEU A 49 0.61 0.37 1.66
N LEU A 50 1.26 1.29 0.93
CA LEU A 50 1.99 0.95 -0.29
C LEU A 50 3.18 0.02 0.00
N ALA A 51 3.93 0.25 1.08
CA ALA A 51 5.05 -0.60 1.48
C ALA A 51 4.59 -2.02 1.85
N MET A 52 3.43 -2.16 2.53
CA MET A 52 2.85 -3.47 2.84
C MET A 52 2.52 -4.26 1.56
N GLY A 53 1.86 -3.63 0.60
CA GLY A 53 1.55 -4.24 -0.69
C GLY A 53 2.82 -4.62 -1.45
N ALA A 54 3.75 -3.68 -1.58
CA ALA A 54 5.04 -3.89 -2.23
C ALA A 54 5.84 -5.04 -1.60
N THR A 55 5.81 -5.18 -0.26
CA THR A 55 6.47 -6.29 0.46
C THR A 55 5.98 -7.64 -0.04
N LEU A 56 4.67 -7.82 -0.23
CA LEU A 56 4.11 -9.08 -0.75
C LEU A 56 4.63 -9.41 -2.15
N VAL A 57 4.69 -8.41 -3.02
CA VAL A 57 5.22 -8.58 -4.38
C VAL A 57 6.72 -8.89 -4.35
N MET A 58 7.50 -8.18 -3.53
CA MET A 58 8.93 -8.38 -3.38
C MET A 58 9.28 -9.75 -2.78
N LEU A 59 8.49 -10.27 -1.84
CA LEU A 59 8.64 -11.62 -1.30
C LEU A 59 8.53 -12.70 -2.39
N THR A 60 7.86 -12.42 -3.51
CA THR A 60 7.79 -13.32 -4.67
C THR A 60 8.85 -13.02 -5.75
N ARG A 61 9.87 -12.21 -5.43
CA ARG A 61 10.93 -11.73 -6.34
C ARG A 61 10.40 -10.97 -7.56
N ASN A 62 9.36 -10.19 -7.36
CA ASN A 62 8.81 -9.30 -8.37
C ASN A 62 8.84 -7.85 -7.88
N ILE A 63 8.67 -6.92 -8.81
CA ILE A 63 8.56 -5.49 -8.54
C ILE A 63 7.33 -4.98 -9.28
N ASP A 64 6.48 -4.20 -8.60
CA ASP A 64 5.33 -3.53 -9.19
C ASP A 64 5.57 -2.02 -9.23
N VAL A 65 5.81 -1.50 -10.44
CA VAL A 65 6.05 -0.06 -10.66
C VAL A 65 4.72 0.69 -10.81
N SER A 66 3.62 -0.01 -11.08
CA SER A 66 2.31 0.59 -11.37
C SER A 66 1.55 1.05 -10.14
N VAL A 67 2.00 0.69 -8.93
CA VAL A 67 1.28 0.90 -7.67
C VAL A 67 0.81 2.35 -7.46
N GLY A 68 1.63 3.35 -7.80
CA GLY A 68 1.25 4.75 -7.73
C GLY A 68 0.12 5.13 -8.68
N SER A 69 0.10 4.56 -9.91
CA SER A 69 -0.99 4.79 -10.87
C SER A 69 -2.28 4.11 -10.44
N ILE A 70 -2.21 2.93 -9.81
CA ILE A 70 -3.37 2.25 -9.21
C ILE A 70 -3.95 3.14 -8.10
N THR A 71 -3.10 3.67 -7.22
CA THR A 71 -3.50 4.58 -6.13
C THR A 71 -4.24 5.80 -6.67
N GLY A 72 -3.67 6.47 -7.68
CA GLY A 72 -4.30 7.64 -8.31
C GLY A 72 -5.63 7.31 -8.99
N MET A 73 -5.68 6.21 -9.77
CA MET A 73 -6.89 5.75 -10.43
C MET A 73 -8.00 5.41 -9.42
N CYS A 74 -7.65 4.79 -8.30
CA CYS A 74 -8.57 4.47 -7.20
C CYS A 74 -9.09 5.72 -6.52
N ALA A 75 -8.24 6.71 -6.23
CA ALA A 75 -8.65 7.99 -5.66
C ALA A 75 -9.62 8.74 -6.58
N VAL A 76 -9.35 8.73 -7.89
CA VAL A 76 -10.24 9.31 -8.92
C VAL A 76 -11.59 8.61 -8.94
N LEU A 77 -11.63 7.27 -8.98
CA LEU A 77 -12.90 6.52 -8.95
C LEU A 77 -13.72 6.85 -7.70
N LEU A 78 -13.07 6.86 -6.53
CA LEU A 78 -13.72 7.22 -5.27
C LEU A 78 -14.39 8.60 -5.36
N GLY A 79 -13.64 9.61 -5.79
CA GLY A 79 -14.16 10.97 -5.91
C GLY A 79 -15.29 11.08 -6.92
N MET A 80 -15.20 10.41 -8.07
CA MET A 80 -16.27 10.39 -9.07
C MET A 80 -17.56 9.76 -8.53
N LEU A 81 -17.46 8.63 -7.82
CA LEU A 81 -18.63 7.96 -7.25
C LEU A 81 -19.28 8.80 -6.16
N LEU A 82 -18.51 9.44 -5.30
CA LEU A 82 -19.03 10.32 -4.26
C LEU A 82 -19.73 11.55 -4.87
N ASN A 83 -19.15 12.18 -5.90
CA ASN A 83 -19.75 13.30 -6.60
C ASN A 83 -21.00 12.90 -7.43
N ALA A 84 -21.11 11.63 -7.81
CA ALA A 84 -22.30 11.06 -8.42
C ALA A 84 -23.41 10.72 -7.41
N GLY A 85 -23.19 10.95 -6.10
CA GLY A 85 -24.17 10.74 -5.04
C GLY A 85 -24.22 9.31 -4.48
N TYR A 86 -23.24 8.46 -4.79
CA TYR A 86 -23.14 7.14 -4.15
C TYR A 86 -22.69 7.29 -2.69
N SER A 87 -23.20 6.42 -1.82
CA SER A 87 -22.79 6.40 -0.41
C SER A 87 -21.33 6.03 -0.23
N LEU A 88 -20.68 6.56 0.81
CA LEU A 88 -19.26 6.32 1.11
C LEU A 88 -18.90 4.83 1.16
N PRO A 89 -19.68 3.93 1.81
CA PRO A 89 -19.36 2.50 1.81
C PRO A 89 -19.35 1.88 0.41
N VAL A 90 -20.32 2.25 -0.44
CA VAL A 90 -20.39 1.73 -1.82
C VAL A 90 -19.20 2.21 -2.63
N ALA A 91 -18.84 3.50 -2.53
CA ALA A 91 -17.71 4.07 -3.21
C ALA A 91 -16.38 3.42 -2.75
N CYS A 92 -16.20 3.20 -1.45
CA CYS A 92 -15.03 2.50 -0.90
C CYS A 92 -14.93 1.06 -1.41
N VAL A 93 -16.01 0.28 -1.38
CA VAL A 93 -16.02 -1.11 -1.89
C VAL A 93 -15.69 -1.16 -3.37
N ALA A 94 -16.29 -0.30 -4.19
CA ALA A 94 -15.99 -0.22 -5.62
C ALA A 94 -14.52 0.13 -5.89
N THR A 95 -13.96 1.05 -5.10
CA THR A 95 -12.55 1.45 -5.18
C THR A 95 -11.61 0.30 -4.81
N LEU A 96 -11.91 -0.43 -3.75
CA LEU A 96 -11.13 -1.61 -3.34
C LEU A 96 -11.17 -2.71 -4.40
N LEU A 97 -12.35 -2.95 -5.00
CA LEU A 97 -12.51 -3.90 -6.10
C LEU A 97 -11.70 -3.49 -7.33
N LEU A 98 -11.70 -2.21 -7.69
CA LEU A 98 -10.90 -1.71 -8.81
C LEU A 98 -9.40 -1.96 -8.56
N GLY A 99 -8.89 -1.62 -7.39
CA GLY A 99 -7.48 -1.85 -7.06
C GLY A 99 -7.11 -3.32 -7.06
N LEU A 100 -7.97 -4.18 -6.48
CA LEU A 100 -7.79 -5.63 -6.49
C LEU A 100 -7.76 -6.19 -7.92
N LEU A 101 -8.65 -5.73 -8.80
CA LEU A 101 -8.70 -6.15 -10.20
C LEU A 101 -7.48 -5.64 -10.99
N ALA A 102 -7.04 -4.41 -10.75
CA ALA A 102 -5.83 -3.87 -11.37
C ALA A 102 -4.58 -4.66 -10.97
N GLY A 103 -4.45 -4.97 -9.67
CA GLY A 103 -3.39 -5.85 -9.18
C GLY A 103 -3.50 -7.26 -9.73
N PHE A 104 -4.71 -7.84 -9.78
CA PHE A 104 -4.96 -9.15 -10.38
C PHE A 104 -4.52 -9.18 -11.85
N PHE A 105 -4.86 -8.17 -12.63
CA PHE A 105 -4.43 -8.03 -14.03
C PHE A 105 -2.90 -8.07 -14.14
N ASN A 106 -2.18 -7.29 -13.33
CA ASN A 106 -0.73 -7.35 -13.29
C ASN A 106 -0.21 -8.74 -12.89
N GLY A 107 -0.83 -9.36 -11.90
CA GLY A 107 -0.49 -10.71 -11.46
C GLY A 107 -0.63 -11.75 -12.57
N VAL A 108 -1.68 -11.66 -13.38
CA VAL A 108 -1.91 -12.54 -14.54
C VAL A 108 -0.83 -12.31 -15.60
N LEU A 109 -0.50 -11.06 -15.93
CA LEU A 109 0.56 -10.74 -16.90
C LEU A 109 1.91 -11.35 -16.47
N VAL A 110 2.24 -11.24 -15.19
CA VAL A 110 3.55 -11.66 -14.66
C VAL A 110 3.61 -13.18 -14.40
N ALA A 111 2.57 -13.73 -13.76
CA ALA A 111 2.64 -15.12 -13.30
C ALA A 111 2.16 -16.10 -14.37
N TRP A 112 1.15 -15.76 -15.14
CA TRP A 112 0.53 -16.66 -16.11
C TRP A 112 1.10 -16.45 -17.51
N LEU A 113 1.16 -15.20 -17.98
CA LEU A 113 1.75 -14.87 -19.29
C LEU A 113 3.28 -14.79 -19.23
N LYS A 114 3.90 -14.91 -18.04
CA LYS A 114 5.35 -14.94 -17.82
C LYS A 114 6.08 -13.70 -18.35
N ILE A 115 5.40 -12.55 -18.42
CA ILE A 115 6.01 -11.29 -18.80
C ILE A 115 6.88 -10.81 -17.62
N PRO A 116 8.11 -10.33 -17.83
CA PRO A 116 8.93 -9.76 -16.76
C PRO A 116 8.16 -8.67 -16.00
N ALA A 117 8.17 -8.73 -14.66
CA ALA A 117 7.32 -7.89 -13.82
C ALA A 117 7.49 -6.40 -14.08
N ILE A 118 8.73 -5.92 -14.23
CA ILE A 118 9.03 -4.52 -14.53
C ILE A 118 8.39 -4.10 -15.86
N VAL A 119 8.47 -4.94 -16.89
CA VAL A 119 7.91 -4.61 -18.23
C VAL A 119 6.38 -4.56 -18.16
N ALA A 120 5.76 -5.58 -17.56
CA ALA A 120 4.31 -5.64 -17.40
C ALA A 120 3.77 -4.43 -16.61
N THR A 121 4.42 -4.12 -15.47
CA THR A 121 3.94 -3.06 -14.58
C THR A 121 4.27 -1.64 -15.07
N LEU A 122 5.31 -1.46 -15.88
CA LEU A 122 5.53 -0.20 -16.62
C LEU A 122 4.46 0.02 -17.68
N GLY A 123 4.07 -1.03 -18.41
CA GLY A 123 2.96 -0.96 -19.38
C GLY A 123 1.63 -0.62 -18.68
N SER A 124 1.30 -1.31 -17.59
CA SER A 124 0.08 -1.06 -16.83
C SER A 124 0.09 0.28 -16.09
N LEU A 125 1.26 0.79 -15.69
CA LEU A 125 1.39 2.15 -15.14
C LEU A 125 0.87 3.19 -16.16
N GLY A 126 1.29 3.09 -17.42
CA GLY A 126 0.82 3.96 -18.49
C GLY A 126 -0.67 3.78 -18.77
N LEU A 127 -1.16 2.52 -18.78
CA LEU A 127 -2.57 2.19 -18.96
C LEU A 127 -3.45 2.81 -17.88
N TYR A 128 -3.15 2.58 -16.58
CA TYR A 128 -3.94 3.10 -15.48
C TYR A 128 -3.92 4.62 -15.41
N ARG A 129 -2.76 5.23 -15.70
CA ARG A 129 -2.66 6.68 -15.80
C ARG A 129 -3.48 7.24 -16.97
N GLY A 130 -3.49 6.55 -18.10
CA GLY A 130 -4.32 6.90 -19.27
C GLY A 130 -5.81 6.80 -18.95
N ILE A 131 -6.26 5.72 -18.29
CA ILE A 131 -7.65 5.56 -17.86
C ILE A 131 -8.05 6.69 -16.91
N MET A 132 -7.22 7.04 -15.93
CA MET A 132 -7.47 8.15 -15.01
C MET A 132 -7.67 9.48 -15.76
N LEU A 133 -6.80 9.76 -16.74
CA LEU A 133 -6.89 10.98 -17.56
C LEU A 133 -8.15 10.99 -18.44
N LEU A 134 -8.53 9.85 -19.00
CA LEU A 134 -9.77 9.73 -19.79
C LEU A 134 -11.01 9.98 -18.94
N TRP A 135 -11.05 9.46 -17.70
CA TRP A 135 -12.19 9.66 -16.80
C TRP A 135 -12.33 11.10 -16.35
N THR A 136 -11.22 11.79 -16.06
CA THR A 136 -11.23 13.15 -15.51
C THR A 136 -11.19 14.24 -16.59
N GLY A 137 -10.81 13.89 -17.84
CA GLY A 137 -10.46 14.88 -18.86
C GLY A 137 -9.27 15.75 -18.44
N GLY A 138 -8.40 15.25 -17.54
CA GLY A 138 -7.26 16.00 -16.99
C GLY A 138 -7.64 17.03 -15.92
N LYS A 139 -8.88 17.04 -15.44
CA LYS A 139 -9.37 17.98 -14.42
C LYS A 139 -9.25 17.37 -13.02
N TRP A 140 -9.06 18.22 -12.01
CA TRP A 140 -9.12 17.83 -10.61
C TRP A 140 -10.56 17.51 -10.21
N ILE A 141 -10.73 16.54 -9.32
CA ILE A 141 -12.03 16.22 -8.71
C ILE A 141 -12.12 17.05 -7.42
N GLU A 142 -13.04 17.99 -7.40
CA GLU A 142 -13.28 18.90 -6.29
C GLU A 142 -14.66 18.63 -5.67
N GLY A 143 -14.96 19.27 -4.53
CA GLY A 143 -16.26 19.21 -3.91
C GLY A 143 -16.60 17.89 -3.23
N LEU A 144 -15.58 17.15 -2.75
CA LEU A 144 -15.78 15.87 -2.07
C LEU A 144 -16.61 16.06 -0.78
N PRO A 145 -17.53 15.11 -0.47
CA PRO A 145 -18.38 15.17 0.71
C PRO A 145 -17.60 15.26 2.02
N ALA A 146 -18.12 15.99 3.00
CA ALA A 146 -17.52 16.12 4.32
C ALA A 146 -17.36 14.77 5.06
N GLU A 147 -18.20 13.79 4.74
CA GLU A 147 -18.13 12.43 5.28
C GLU A 147 -16.79 11.74 4.98
N LEU A 148 -16.20 11.98 3.82
CA LEU A 148 -14.90 11.43 3.47
C LEU A 148 -13.81 11.97 4.40
N LYS A 149 -13.84 13.27 4.72
CA LYS A 149 -12.89 13.91 5.65
C LYS A 149 -13.01 13.37 7.08
N GLN A 150 -14.18 12.87 7.47
CA GLN A 150 -14.38 12.24 8.79
C GLN A 150 -13.54 10.97 8.97
N LEU A 151 -13.20 10.26 7.89
CA LEU A 151 -12.32 9.09 7.95
C LEU A 151 -10.92 9.45 8.47
N SER A 152 -10.43 10.64 8.13
CA SER A 152 -9.13 11.16 8.56
C SER A 152 -9.21 12.04 9.81
N ALA A 153 -10.43 12.28 10.35
CA ALA A 153 -10.60 13.04 11.58
C ALA A 153 -10.00 12.28 12.78
N PRO A 154 -9.35 12.99 13.73
CA PRO A 154 -8.85 12.38 14.96
C PRO A 154 -9.95 11.70 15.76
N LEU A 155 -9.77 10.43 16.13
CA LEU A 155 -10.73 9.65 16.90
C LEU A 155 -10.17 9.32 18.29
N LEU A 156 -9.33 8.31 18.39
CA LEU A 156 -8.76 7.81 19.65
C LEU A 156 -7.26 8.12 19.69
N LEU A 157 -6.79 8.72 20.80
CA LEU A 157 -5.39 9.13 20.97
C LEU A 157 -4.86 10.06 19.87
N GLY A 158 -5.74 10.83 19.21
CA GLY A 158 -5.39 11.69 18.09
C GLY A 158 -5.19 10.98 16.75
N VAL A 159 -5.38 9.64 16.71
CA VAL A 159 -5.28 8.83 15.49
C VAL A 159 -6.66 8.66 14.87
N SER A 160 -6.76 8.83 13.55
CA SER A 160 -8.02 8.66 12.81
C SER A 160 -8.47 7.20 12.74
N ALA A 161 -9.76 6.98 12.41
CA ALA A 161 -10.31 5.63 12.21
C ALA A 161 -9.51 4.82 11.18
N ILE A 162 -9.16 5.45 10.06
CA ILE A 162 -8.36 4.82 9.00
C ILE A 162 -6.90 4.58 9.45
N GLY A 163 -6.38 5.42 10.36
CA GLY A 163 -5.09 5.21 11.00
C GLY A 163 -5.07 3.96 11.86
N TRP A 164 -6.08 3.74 12.67
CA TRP A 164 -6.21 2.51 13.45
C TRP A 164 -6.36 1.28 12.55
N LEU A 165 -7.14 1.39 11.47
CA LEU A 165 -7.24 0.32 10.47
C LEU A 165 -5.86 -0.02 9.89
N THR A 166 -5.04 1.00 9.55
CA THR A 166 -3.69 0.79 9.03
C THR A 166 -2.81 0.03 10.04
N ILE A 167 -2.83 0.40 11.33
CA ILE A 167 -2.09 -0.31 12.39
C ILE A 167 -2.53 -1.77 12.49
N ILE A 168 -3.84 -2.01 12.50
CA ILE A 168 -4.41 -3.37 12.55
C ILE A 168 -3.97 -4.18 11.33
N LEU A 169 -4.00 -3.59 10.13
CA LEU A 169 -3.56 -4.25 8.90
C LEU A 169 -2.07 -4.59 8.93
N VAL A 170 -1.21 -3.70 9.44
CA VAL A 170 0.23 -3.98 9.61
C VAL A 170 0.43 -5.17 10.55
N ALA A 171 -0.22 -5.15 11.72
CA ALA A 171 -0.12 -6.22 12.69
C ALA A 171 -0.65 -7.56 12.14
N PHE A 172 -1.78 -7.52 11.43
CA PHE A 172 -2.37 -8.69 10.77
C PHE A 172 -1.44 -9.24 9.69
N MET A 173 -0.88 -8.38 8.84
CA MET A 173 0.04 -8.80 7.77
C MET A 173 1.31 -9.41 8.34
N ALA A 174 1.89 -8.80 9.39
CA ALA A 174 3.06 -9.34 10.08
C ALA A 174 2.78 -10.72 10.67
N TRP A 175 1.63 -10.90 11.33
CA TRP A 175 1.20 -12.19 11.85
C TRP A 175 1.00 -13.21 10.73
N LEU A 176 0.31 -12.83 9.67
CA LEU A 176 0.00 -13.67 8.52
C LEU A 176 1.28 -14.19 7.86
N LEU A 177 2.26 -13.32 7.61
CA LEU A 177 3.53 -13.69 7.00
C LEU A 177 4.40 -14.55 7.93
N ALA A 178 4.44 -14.24 9.23
CA ALA A 178 5.32 -14.91 10.18
C ALA A 178 4.77 -16.27 10.67
N LYS A 179 3.44 -16.42 10.80
CA LYS A 179 2.83 -17.53 11.56
C LYS A 179 1.97 -18.46 10.71
N THR A 180 1.62 -18.11 9.46
CA THR A 180 0.68 -18.93 8.67
C THR A 180 1.37 -19.72 7.55
N ALA A 181 0.70 -20.76 7.06
CA ALA A 181 1.12 -21.50 5.87
C ALA A 181 1.13 -20.62 4.62
N PHE A 182 0.23 -19.62 4.57
CA PHE A 182 0.16 -18.65 3.50
C PHE A 182 1.46 -17.83 3.42
N GLY A 183 1.92 -17.25 4.54
CA GLY A 183 3.19 -16.52 4.58
C GLY A 183 4.39 -17.38 4.18
N ARG A 184 4.44 -18.63 4.66
CA ARG A 184 5.49 -19.58 4.24
C ARG A 184 5.50 -19.84 2.73
N SER A 185 4.33 -19.86 2.09
CA SER A 185 4.22 -20.05 0.63
C SER A 185 4.78 -18.87 -0.15
N PHE A 186 4.65 -17.63 0.36
CA PHE A 186 5.29 -16.44 -0.23
C PHE A 186 6.82 -16.55 -0.18
N ASN A 187 7.38 -16.83 0.99
CA ASN A 187 8.82 -16.98 1.17
C ASN A 187 9.36 -18.12 0.30
N ALA A 188 8.72 -19.29 0.32
CA ALA A 188 9.13 -20.42 -0.50
C ALA A 188 9.12 -20.09 -2.01
N THR A 189 8.08 -19.35 -2.48
CA THR A 189 7.99 -18.92 -3.89
C THR A 189 9.13 -17.99 -4.26
N GLY A 190 9.56 -17.11 -3.35
CA GLY A 190 10.68 -16.20 -3.57
C GLY A 190 12.03 -16.88 -3.44
N ASP A 191 12.22 -17.76 -2.47
CA ASP A 191 13.53 -18.40 -2.20
C ASP A 191 13.94 -19.35 -3.33
N ASN A 192 13.04 -20.27 -3.70
CA ASN A 192 13.28 -21.22 -4.78
C ASN A 192 11.97 -21.63 -5.47
N LEU A 193 11.68 -21.01 -6.61
CA LEU A 193 10.46 -21.24 -7.38
C LEU A 193 10.28 -22.72 -7.79
N GLN A 194 11.37 -23.39 -8.22
CA GLN A 194 11.31 -24.79 -8.64
C GLN A 194 11.12 -25.72 -7.44
N GLY A 195 11.86 -25.51 -6.37
CA GLY A 195 11.70 -26.27 -5.12
C GLY A 195 10.32 -26.12 -4.52
N ALA A 196 9.77 -24.88 -4.50
CA ALA A 196 8.42 -24.65 -4.02
C ALA A 196 7.36 -25.43 -4.82
N ARG A 197 7.48 -25.48 -6.15
CA ARG A 197 6.59 -26.27 -7.02
C ARG A 197 6.68 -27.77 -6.72
N GLN A 198 7.90 -28.30 -6.52
CA GLN A 198 8.09 -29.72 -6.17
C GLN A 198 7.44 -30.08 -4.83
N LEU A 199 7.37 -29.12 -3.90
CA LEU A 199 6.68 -29.25 -2.62
C LEU A 199 5.17 -28.98 -2.71
N GLY A 200 4.60 -28.82 -3.92
CA GLY A 200 3.17 -28.64 -4.15
C GLY A 200 2.66 -27.21 -3.99
N VAL A 201 3.54 -26.21 -3.84
CA VAL A 201 3.12 -24.81 -3.77
C VAL A 201 2.70 -24.31 -5.16
N ARG A 202 1.49 -23.75 -5.27
CA ARG A 202 0.99 -23.14 -6.50
C ARG A 202 1.59 -21.74 -6.69
N THR A 203 2.85 -21.69 -7.12
CA THR A 203 3.64 -20.45 -7.17
C THR A 203 3.04 -19.36 -8.05
N GLU A 204 2.35 -19.73 -9.15
CA GLU A 204 1.63 -18.78 -10.00
C GLU A 204 0.46 -18.11 -9.24
N ALA A 205 -0.33 -18.89 -8.52
CA ALA A 205 -1.42 -18.37 -7.71
C ALA A 205 -0.91 -17.44 -6.61
N ILE A 206 0.19 -17.80 -5.93
CA ILE A 206 0.82 -16.95 -4.91
C ILE A 206 1.27 -15.59 -5.50
N ARG A 207 1.87 -15.59 -6.69
CA ARG A 207 2.25 -14.35 -7.38
C ARG A 207 1.03 -13.50 -7.75
N ILE A 208 -0.02 -14.11 -8.32
CA ILE A 208 -1.25 -13.40 -8.64
C ILE A 208 -1.86 -12.78 -7.38
N VAL A 209 -1.94 -13.53 -6.29
CA VAL A 209 -2.45 -13.02 -5.01
C VAL A 209 -1.58 -11.89 -4.47
N ALA A 210 -0.24 -11.97 -4.60
CA ALA A 210 0.68 -10.90 -4.21
C ALA A 210 0.36 -9.57 -4.90
N PHE A 211 0.22 -9.60 -6.24
CA PHE A 211 -0.15 -8.42 -7.01
C PHE A 211 -1.57 -7.93 -6.71
N SER A 212 -2.54 -8.83 -6.53
CA SER A 212 -3.92 -8.47 -6.19
C SER A 212 -4.00 -7.76 -4.85
N LEU A 213 -3.33 -8.29 -3.83
CA LEU A 213 -3.26 -7.66 -2.51
C LEU A 213 -2.49 -6.33 -2.55
N ASN A 214 -1.43 -6.22 -3.35
CA ASN A 214 -0.74 -4.96 -3.58
C ASN A 214 -1.69 -3.91 -4.19
N GLY A 215 -2.50 -4.28 -5.18
CA GLY A 215 -3.52 -3.41 -5.76
C GLY A 215 -4.60 -3.01 -4.74
N CYS A 216 -4.99 -3.92 -3.85
CA CYS A 216 -5.92 -3.61 -2.76
C CYS A 216 -5.32 -2.61 -1.75
N MET A 217 -4.04 -2.77 -1.38
CA MET A 217 -3.32 -1.80 -0.52
C MET A 217 -3.18 -0.45 -1.21
N ALA A 218 -2.93 -0.43 -2.53
CA ALA A 218 -2.89 0.79 -3.33
C ALA A 218 -4.26 1.49 -3.35
N ALA A 219 -5.37 0.74 -3.41
CA ALA A 219 -6.71 1.30 -3.32
C ALA A 219 -7.00 1.91 -1.94
N LEU A 220 -6.61 1.22 -0.84
CA LEU A 220 -6.68 1.80 0.50
C LEU A 220 -5.86 3.08 0.61
N ALA A 221 -4.64 3.10 0.05
CA ALA A 221 -3.82 4.30 -0.01
C ALA A 221 -4.50 5.42 -0.82
N GLY A 222 -5.22 5.08 -1.89
CA GLY A 222 -6.03 6.03 -2.68
C GLY A 222 -7.20 6.62 -1.89
N ILE A 223 -7.87 5.82 -1.05
CA ILE A 223 -8.93 6.29 -0.14
C ILE A 223 -8.35 7.27 0.91
N VAL A 224 -7.20 6.91 1.51
CA VAL A 224 -6.48 7.79 2.45
C VAL A 224 -6.04 9.09 1.78
N PHE A 225 -5.56 9.00 0.53
CA PHE A 225 -5.11 10.18 -0.22
C PHE A 225 -6.23 11.16 -0.53
N ALA A 226 -7.46 10.65 -0.73
CA ALA A 226 -8.63 11.47 -1.04
C ALA A 226 -9.34 12.02 0.23
N SER A 227 -9.09 11.46 1.43
CA SER A 227 -9.73 11.83 2.71
C SER A 227 -8.95 12.93 3.43
#